data_65e985cdbe72e4c2d169210843a089f6
#
_entry.id   65e985cdbe72e4c2d169210843a089f6
#
_cell.length_a   1.000
_cell.length_b   1.000
_cell.length_c   1.000
_cell.angle_alpha   90.00
_cell.angle_beta   90.00
_cell.angle_gamma   90.00
#
_symmetry.space_group_name_H-M   'P 1'
#
loop_
_entity.id
_entity.type
_entity.pdbx_description
1 polymer ?
#
loop_
_entity_poly.entity_id
_entity_poly.type
_entity_poly.pdbx_seq_one_letter_code
_entity_poly.pdbx_strand_id
1 'polypeptide(L)'
;MKLAATKANVKNTLGTLANKLNKDDHLFIFVIDHGGTDDYNTNSYICLWNYESLYDYELATMLEPFTSKFVNVNVVLGQCFSGGFNDNLKKVGCVVASASTGSESSWACSDIPYDEFVYQWTCAVNEATHRKVSVKSDADNNGRVTMDEAFIYAKDKDRVSAEHPMYTSTPISVGEDLAFTHLAPAVDLYMKDNPEDTGK
;
A
#
# COMPACT_ATOMS: atom_id res chain seq x y z
N MET A 1 17.40 5.65 -4.20
CA MET A 1 18.25 4.46 -4.52
C MET A 1 17.33 3.33 -4.93
N LYS A 2 17.58 2.70 -6.09
CA LYS A 2 16.78 1.54 -6.52
C LYS A 2 17.51 0.27 -6.10
N LEU A 3 16.88 -0.56 -5.26
CA LEU A 3 17.37 -1.86 -4.85
C LEU A 3 16.50 -2.94 -5.49
N ALA A 4 17.06 -4.11 -5.77
CA ALA A 4 16.26 -5.29 -6.11
C ALA A 4 15.38 -5.65 -4.92
N ALA A 5 14.10 -5.98 -5.19
CA ALA A 5 13.13 -6.36 -4.17
C ALA A 5 13.38 -7.80 -3.69
N THR A 6 14.54 -8.05 -3.07
CA THR A 6 14.85 -9.30 -2.37
C THR A 6 14.37 -9.21 -0.91
N LYS A 7 14.08 -10.34 -0.29
CA LYS A 7 13.68 -10.39 1.13
C LYS A 7 14.73 -9.72 2.04
N ALA A 8 16.01 -9.93 1.76
CA ALA A 8 17.12 -9.31 2.50
C ALA A 8 17.09 -7.78 2.37
N ASN A 9 16.90 -7.25 1.16
CA ASN A 9 16.84 -5.81 0.93
C ASN A 9 15.61 -5.17 1.57
N VAL A 10 14.45 -5.81 1.50
CA VAL A 10 13.22 -5.35 2.19
C VAL A 10 13.48 -5.28 3.69
N LYS A 11 13.96 -6.37 4.29
CA LYS A 11 14.27 -6.43 5.73
C LYS A 11 15.26 -5.37 6.16
N ASN A 12 16.36 -5.20 5.43
CA ASN A 12 17.42 -4.23 5.75
C ASN A 12 16.92 -2.79 5.62
N THR A 13 16.12 -2.51 4.57
CA THR A 13 15.53 -1.18 4.36
C THR A 13 14.55 -0.83 5.47
N LEU A 14 13.61 -1.72 5.78
CA LEU A 14 12.67 -1.52 6.87
C LEU A 14 13.41 -1.38 8.22
N GLY A 15 14.39 -2.23 8.52
CA GLY A 15 15.19 -2.11 9.73
C GLY A 15 15.92 -0.76 9.84
N THR A 16 16.43 -0.23 8.73
CA THR A 16 17.07 1.09 8.68
C THR A 16 16.05 2.21 8.94
N LEU A 17 14.87 2.13 8.31
CA LEU A 17 13.79 3.10 8.49
C LEU A 17 13.23 3.05 9.92
N ALA A 18 13.09 1.88 10.52
CA ALA A 18 12.63 1.73 11.90
C ALA A 18 13.54 2.41 12.94
N ASN A 19 14.82 2.59 12.62
CA ASN A 19 15.75 3.36 13.45
C ASN A 19 15.64 4.88 13.25
N LYS A 20 15.02 5.34 12.15
CA LYS A 20 14.90 6.76 11.80
C LYS A 20 13.53 7.34 12.13
N LEU A 21 12.48 6.56 11.91
CA LEU A 21 11.11 7.01 12.10
C LEU A 21 10.69 6.94 13.57
N ASN A 22 9.89 7.91 13.98
CA ASN A 22 9.42 8.12 15.34
C ASN A 22 7.90 8.33 15.35
N LYS A 23 7.35 8.59 16.54
CA LYS A 23 5.94 8.89 16.71
C LYS A 23 5.49 9.99 15.73
N ASP A 24 4.31 9.78 15.17
CA ASP A 24 3.62 10.66 14.21
C ASP A 24 4.27 10.74 12.81
N ASP A 25 5.43 10.08 12.59
CA ASP A 25 5.94 9.87 11.22
C ASP A 25 5.05 8.89 10.45
N HIS A 26 5.14 8.91 9.12
CA HIS A 26 4.39 8.05 8.22
C HIS A 26 5.30 7.12 7.43
N LEU A 27 4.98 5.83 7.44
CA LEU A 27 5.54 4.84 6.51
C LEU A 27 4.44 4.41 5.55
N PHE A 28 4.71 4.56 4.26
CA PHE A 28 3.83 4.09 3.20
C PHE A 28 4.48 2.96 2.41
N ILE A 29 3.80 1.84 2.31
CA ILE A 29 4.22 0.68 1.53
C ILE A 29 3.20 0.45 0.41
N PHE A 30 3.69 0.39 -0.81
CA PHE A 30 2.90 0.18 -2.00
C PHE A 30 3.47 -1.00 -2.78
N VAL A 31 2.65 -2.03 -3.00
CA VAL A 31 3.07 -3.27 -3.65
C VAL A 31 2.28 -3.47 -4.94
N ILE A 32 3.01 -3.61 -6.04
CA ILE A 32 2.49 -4.02 -7.35
C ILE A 32 3.40 -5.13 -7.85
N ASP A 33 2.96 -6.37 -7.74
CA ASP A 33 3.66 -7.55 -8.24
C ASP A 33 2.70 -8.74 -8.22
N HIS A 34 3.20 -9.94 -8.48
CA HIS A 34 2.48 -11.18 -8.26
C HIS A 34 2.44 -11.55 -6.77
N GLY A 35 1.45 -12.33 -6.42
CA GLY A 35 1.30 -12.92 -5.10
C GLY A 35 0.68 -14.31 -5.17
N GLY A 36 0.69 -14.99 -4.06
CA GLY A 36 0.14 -16.35 -3.94
C GLY A 36 -0.14 -16.72 -2.49
N THR A 37 -0.46 -18.00 -2.30
CA THR A 37 -0.64 -18.63 -0.99
C THR A 37 0.31 -19.82 -0.83
N ASP A 38 0.55 -20.23 0.40
CA ASP A 38 1.21 -21.50 0.69
C ASP A 38 0.33 -22.70 0.24
N ASP A 39 0.90 -23.90 0.27
CA ASP A 39 0.22 -25.15 -0.16
C ASP A 39 -1.06 -25.46 0.63
N TYR A 40 -1.25 -24.85 1.78
CA TYR A 40 -2.43 -25.02 2.64
C TYR A 40 -3.42 -23.87 2.54
N ASN A 41 -3.17 -22.86 1.70
CA ASN A 41 -3.93 -21.61 1.61
C ASN A 41 -4.10 -20.91 2.97
N THR A 42 -3.06 -21.00 3.81
CA THR A 42 -3.09 -20.46 5.19
C THR A 42 -2.42 -19.10 5.25
N ASN A 43 -1.30 -18.92 4.52
CA ASN A 43 -0.54 -17.67 4.48
C ASN A 43 -0.43 -17.17 3.07
N SER A 44 -0.64 -15.89 2.88
CA SER A 44 -0.42 -15.22 1.60
C SER A 44 1.01 -14.69 1.51
N TYR A 45 1.53 -14.56 0.29
CA TYR A 45 2.85 -14.00 0.06
C TYR A 45 2.90 -13.04 -1.14
N ILE A 46 3.87 -12.14 -1.09
CA ILE A 46 4.31 -11.30 -2.21
C ILE A 46 5.46 -12.02 -2.92
N CYS A 47 5.40 -12.12 -4.26
CA CYS A 47 6.53 -12.57 -5.06
C CYS A 47 7.63 -11.51 -5.05
N LEU A 48 8.84 -11.91 -4.72
CA LEU A 48 10.00 -11.04 -4.72
C LEU A 48 11.01 -11.47 -5.80
N TRP A 49 12.00 -10.62 -6.04
CA TRP A 49 13.11 -10.94 -6.95
C TRP A 49 13.82 -12.22 -6.53
N ASN A 50 14.35 -12.98 -7.51
CA ASN A 50 15.00 -14.29 -7.33
C ASN A 50 14.06 -15.40 -6.82
N TYR A 51 12.76 -15.35 -7.16
CA TYR A 51 11.79 -16.35 -6.72
C TYR A 51 11.62 -16.45 -5.20
N GLU A 52 11.97 -15.40 -4.47
CA GLU A 52 11.72 -15.32 -3.05
C GLU A 52 10.24 -14.98 -2.78
N SER A 53 9.71 -15.44 -1.65
CA SER A 53 8.36 -15.13 -1.19
C SER A 53 8.42 -14.40 0.15
N LEU A 54 7.76 -13.24 0.26
CA LEU A 54 7.59 -12.53 1.52
C LEU A 54 6.19 -12.80 2.04
N TYR A 55 6.10 -13.58 3.10
CA TYR A 55 4.82 -13.96 3.70
C TYR A 55 4.23 -12.83 4.56
N ASP A 56 2.91 -12.86 4.71
CA ASP A 56 2.12 -11.90 5.48
C ASP A 56 2.59 -11.74 6.93
N TYR A 57 2.86 -12.84 7.63
CA TYR A 57 3.39 -12.85 9.00
C TYR A 57 4.83 -12.32 9.09
N GLU A 58 5.64 -12.52 8.04
CA GLU A 58 7.00 -11.98 7.99
C GLU A 58 6.96 -10.45 7.84
N LEU A 59 6.10 -9.95 6.94
CA LEU A 59 5.92 -8.50 6.77
C LEU A 59 5.37 -7.87 8.05
N ALA A 60 4.38 -8.48 8.70
CA ALA A 60 3.86 -8.02 9.98
C ALA A 60 4.97 -7.89 11.04
N THR A 61 5.84 -8.92 11.15
CA THR A 61 6.99 -8.89 12.07
C THR A 61 7.97 -7.75 11.74
N MET A 62 8.16 -7.43 10.46
CA MET A 62 9.03 -6.32 10.04
C MET A 62 8.41 -4.95 10.32
N LEU A 63 7.07 -4.85 10.40
CA LEU A 63 6.34 -3.58 10.60
C LEU A 63 6.04 -3.30 12.08
N GLU A 64 6.00 -4.29 12.95
CA GLU A 64 5.78 -4.13 14.39
C GLU A 64 6.71 -3.08 15.06
N PRO A 65 8.02 -2.97 14.71
CA PRO A 65 8.89 -1.94 15.28
C PRO A 65 8.48 -0.49 14.97
N PHE A 66 7.71 -0.27 13.91
CA PHE A 66 7.19 1.07 13.56
C PHE A 66 5.96 1.39 14.38
N THR A 67 4.97 0.53 14.37
CA THR A 67 3.70 0.76 15.06
C THR A 67 3.87 0.79 16.58
N SER A 68 4.82 0.03 17.13
CA SER A 68 5.22 0.08 18.54
C SER A 68 5.78 1.45 18.97
N LYS A 69 6.23 2.25 18.01
CA LYS A 69 6.70 3.62 18.20
C LYS A 69 5.64 4.67 17.82
N PHE A 70 4.42 4.24 17.51
CA PHE A 70 3.35 5.11 17.03
C PHE A 70 3.67 5.79 15.68
N VAL A 71 4.46 5.14 14.83
CA VAL A 71 4.58 5.49 13.42
C VAL A 71 3.31 5.04 12.70
N ASN A 72 2.73 5.90 11.88
CA ASN A 72 1.56 5.56 11.07
C ASN A 72 1.99 4.71 9.87
N VAL A 73 1.57 3.45 9.83
CA VAL A 73 1.95 2.51 8.78
C VAL A 73 0.76 2.22 7.88
N ASN A 74 0.89 2.60 6.61
CA ASN A 74 -0.10 2.41 5.56
C ASN A 74 0.43 1.44 4.50
N VAL A 75 -0.37 0.45 4.15
CA VAL A 75 0.01 -0.59 3.19
C VAL A 75 -1.07 -0.72 2.12
N VAL A 76 -0.68 -0.60 0.86
CA VAL A 76 -1.54 -0.86 -0.30
C VAL A 76 -0.98 -2.04 -1.08
N LEU A 77 -1.79 -3.06 -1.28
CA LEU A 77 -1.41 -4.35 -1.81
C LEU A 77 -2.22 -4.65 -3.08
N GLY A 78 -1.57 -4.67 -4.25
CA GLY A 78 -2.19 -4.96 -5.55
C GLY A 78 -2.03 -6.41 -6.03
N GLN A 79 -1.28 -7.25 -5.33
CA GLN A 79 -1.04 -8.63 -5.77
C GLN A 79 -2.24 -9.56 -5.52
N CYS A 80 -2.29 -10.68 -6.24
CA CYS A 80 -3.21 -11.78 -5.96
C CYS A 80 -3.13 -12.22 -4.50
N PHE A 81 -4.25 -12.65 -3.92
CA PHE A 81 -4.36 -13.12 -2.52
C PHE A 81 -3.98 -12.08 -1.47
N SER A 82 -4.01 -10.79 -1.85
CA SER A 82 -3.53 -9.69 -1.01
C SER A 82 -4.29 -9.53 0.31
N GLY A 83 -5.58 -9.88 0.34
CA GLY A 83 -6.41 -9.81 1.54
C GLY A 83 -5.98 -10.74 2.68
N GLY A 84 -5.19 -11.77 2.39
CA GLY A 84 -4.61 -12.63 3.43
C GLY A 84 -3.62 -11.89 4.35
N PHE A 85 -3.08 -10.76 3.90
CA PHE A 85 -2.23 -9.89 4.73
C PHE A 85 -3.00 -9.11 5.79
N ASN A 86 -4.29 -8.86 5.57
CA ASN A 86 -5.07 -7.92 6.38
C ASN A 86 -5.08 -8.26 7.86
N ASP A 87 -5.29 -9.52 8.22
CA ASP A 87 -5.38 -9.94 9.63
C ASP A 87 -4.05 -9.80 10.37
N ASN A 88 -2.94 -10.18 9.75
CA ASN A 88 -1.62 -10.10 10.37
C ASN A 88 -1.14 -8.65 10.50
N LEU A 89 -1.36 -7.84 9.47
CA LEU A 89 -0.97 -6.43 9.48
C LEU A 89 -1.87 -5.60 10.43
N LYS A 90 -3.16 -5.92 10.50
CA LYS A 90 -4.07 -5.30 11.46
C LYS A 90 -3.64 -5.55 12.92
N LYS A 91 -3.24 -6.78 13.23
CA LYS A 91 -2.78 -7.15 14.59
C LYS A 91 -1.61 -6.30 15.06
N VAL A 92 -0.73 -5.91 14.16
CA VAL A 92 0.39 -5.02 14.47
C VAL A 92 0.08 -3.53 14.28
N GLY A 93 -1.16 -3.15 13.98
CA GLY A 93 -1.62 -1.77 13.96
C GLY A 93 -1.45 -1.02 12.64
N CYS A 94 -1.31 -1.74 11.52
CA CYS A 94 -1.26 -1.12 10.19
C CYS A 94 -2.66 -0.79 9.65
N VAL A 95 -2.73 0.22 8.77
CA VAL A 95 -3.87 0.46 7.88
C VAL A 95 -3.57 -0.21 6.55
N VAL A 96 -4.49 -1.06 6.07
CA VAL A 96 -4.25 -1.89 4.89
C VAL A 96 -5.42 -1.78 3.91
N ALA A 97 -5.09 -1.53 2.65
CA ALA A 97 -5.99 -1.64 1.52
C ALA A 97 -5.44 -2.70 0.56
N SER A 98 -6.22 -3.72 0.24
CA SER A 98 -5.82 -4.85 -0.60
C SER A 98 -6.79 -5.03 -1.78
N ALA A 99 -6.25 -5.43 -2.94
CA ALA A 99 -6.99 -5.57 -4.19
C ALA A 99 -7.99 -6.73 -4.19
N SER A 100 -7.69 -7.80 -3.46
CA SER A 100 -8.49 -9.03 -3.48
C SER A 100 -8.64 -9.61 -2.08
N THR A 101 -9.48 -10.64 -1.92
CA THR A 101 -9.50 -11.45 -0.69
C THR A 101 -8.25 -12.34 -0.59
N GLY A 102 -8.08 -13.02 0.54
CA GLY A 102 -7.00 -14.00 0.73
C GLY A 102 -7.16 -15.29 -0.10
N SER A 103 -8.24 -15.44 -0.86
CA SER A 103 -8.53 -16.61 -1.70
C SER A 103 -8.76 -16.27 -3.17
N GLU A 104 -8.52 -15.02 -3.57
CA GLU A 104 -8.79 -14.53 -4.92
C GLU A 104 -7.55 -13.95 -5.60
N SER A 105 -7.55 -14.03 -6.92
CA SER A 105 -6.58 -13.29 -7.74
C SER A 105 -6.99 -11.83 -7.88
N SER A 106 -6.01 -10.94 -7.97
CA SER A 106 -6.21 -9.59 -8.51
C SER A 106 -5.99 -9.58 -10.02
N TRP A 107 -6.54 -8.59 -10.71
CA TRP A 107 -6.56 -8.57 -12.16
C TRP A 107 -6.11 -7.23 -12.74
N ALA A 108 -5.31 -7.32 -13.79
CA ALA A 108 -4.99 -6.14 -14.58
C ALA A 108 -6.19 -5.69 -15.41
N CYS A 109 -6.35 -4.38 -15.53
CA CYS A 109 -7.36 -3.78 -16.37
C CYS A 109 -7.04 -3.99 -17.86
N SER A 110 -8.06 -4.25 -18.70
CA SER A 110 -7.88 -4.41 -20.14
C SER A 110 -7.41 -3.13 -20.87
N ASP A 111 -7.75 -1.97 -20.31
CA ASP A 111 -7.50 -0.66 -20.95
C ASP A 111 -6.18 -0.03 -20.52
N ILE A 112 -5.58 -0.55 -19.45
CA ILE A 112 -4.34 -0.09 -18.87
C ILE A 112 -3.51 -1.29 -18.39
N PRO A 113 -2.18 -1.25 -18.51
CA PRO A 113 -1.32 -2.38 -18.13
C PRO A 113 -1.03 -2.39 -16.61
N TYR A 114 -2.06 -2.17 -15.78
CA TYR A 114 -1.95 -2.10 -14.32
C TYR A 114 -3.07 -2.90 -13.68
N ASP A 115 -2.86 -3.32 -12.43
CA ASP A 115 -3.92 -3.82 -11.56
C ASP A 115 -5.05 -2.79 -11.44
N GLU A 116 -6.30 -3.24 -11.56
CA GLU A 116 -7.46 -2.34 -11.62
C GLU A 116 -7.65 -1.60 -10.30
N PHE A 117 -7.63 -2.31 -9.17
CA PHE A 117 -7.80 -1.69 -7.85
C PHE A 117 -6.72 -0.65 -7.58
N VAL A 118 -5.45 -1.01 -7.80
CA VAL A 118 -4.31 -0.10 -7.56
C VAL A 118 -4.36 1.12 -8.48
N TYR A 119 -4.81 0.94 -9.72
CA TYR A 119 -5.02 2.06 -10.62
C TYR A 119 -6.10 3.02 -10.09
N GLN A 120 -7.25 2.49 -9.68
CA GLN A 120 -8.33 3.33 -9.15
C GLN A 120 -7.93 4.00 -7.83
N TRP A 121 -7.20 3.28 -6.96
CA TRP A 121 -6.66 3.86 -5.74
C TRP A 121 -5.70 5.03 -6.03
N THR A 122 -4.83 4.86 -7.03
CA THR A 122 -3.91 5.93 -7.46
C THR A 122 -4.67 7.12 -8.07
N CYS A 123 -5.73 6.87 -8.84
CA CYS A 123 -6.59 7.93 -9.34
C CYS A 123 -7.27 8.70 -8.20
N ALA A 124 -7.72 8.00 -7.16
CA ALA A 124 -8.31 8.62 -5.98
C ALA A 124 -7.34 9.58 -5.29
N VAL A 125 -6.15 9.10 -4.96
CA VAL A 125 -5.13 9.92 -4.26
C VAL A 125 -4.66 11.10 -5.11
N ASN A 126 -4.59 10.93 -6.43
CA ASN A 126 -4.19 12.00 -7.35
C ASN A 126 -5.36 12.92 -7.75
N GLU A 127 -6.59 12.60 -7.34
CA GLU A 127 -7.83 13.27 -7.76
C GLU A 127 -7.96 13.44 -9.29
N ALA A 128 -7.25 12.60 -10.03
CA ALA A 128 -7.25 12.57 -11.49
C ALA A 128 -6.86 11.21 -12.06
N THR A 129 -7.44 10.87 -13.22
CA THR A 129 -7.01 9.72 -14.02
C THR A 129 -5.66 9.99 -14.72
N HIS A 130 -5.03 8.93 -15.27
CA HIS A 130 -3.83 9.08 -16.12
C HIS A 130 -4.05 9.99 -17.35
N ARG A 131 -5.30 10.16 -17.79
CA ARG A 131 -5.70 11.09 -18.87
C ARG A 131 -6.03 12.49 -18.37
N LYS A 132 -5.70 12.80 -17.12
CA LYS A 132 -5.97 14.11 -16.48
C LYS A 132 -7.46 14.47 -16.40
N VAL A 133 -8.32 13.49 -16.37
CA VAL A 133 -9.75 13.69 -16.05
C VAL A 133 -9.87 13.72 -14.55
N SER A 134 -10.45 14.80 -14.00
CA SER A 134 -10.68 14.94 -12.56
C SER A 134 -11.59 13.85 -12.04
N VAL A 135 -11.25 13.31 -10.87
CA VAL A 135 -12.09 12.38 -10.11
C VAL A 135 -12.47 13.00 -8.77
N LYS A 136 -13.61 12.60 -8.23
CA LYS A 136 -14.08 13.07 -6.94
C LYS A 136 -13.90 11.92 -5.92
N SER A 137 -12.84 11.97 -5.16
CA SER A 137 -12.47 10.98 -4.13
C SER A 137 -12.51 11.55 -2.70
N ASP A 138 -12.27 12.84 -2.52
CA ASP A 138 -12.52 13.57 -1.28
C ASP A 138 -14.05 13.63 -1.03
N ALA A 139 -14.54 12.71 -0.20
CA ALA A 139 -15.96 12.49 0.00
C ALA A 139 -16.58 13.52 0.93
N ASP A 140 -15.86 13.98 1.94
CA ASP A 140 -16.32 14.98 2.92
C ASP A 140 -15.98 16.43 2.51
N ASN A 141 -15.25 16.61 1.42
CA ASN A 141 -14.81 17.89 0.85
C ASN A 141 -13.93 18.70 1.83
N ASN A 142 -13.08 18.02 2.59
CA ASN A 142 -12.13 18.66 3.51
C ASN A 142 -10.81 19.08 2.85
N GLY A 143 -10.63 18.79 1.55
CA GLY A 143 -9.43 19.08 0.77
C GLY A 143 -8.34 18.03 0.94
N ARG A 144 -8.65 16.86 1.47
CA ARG A 144 -7.73 15.74 1.65
C ARG A 144 -8.37 14.47 1.14
N VAL A 145 -7.53 13.54 0.68
CA VAL A 145 -7.96 12.17 0.38
C VAL A 145 -7.26 11.23 1.37
N THR A 146 -8.04 10.61 2.20
CA THR A 146 -7.58 9.67 3.23
C THR A 146 -7.41 8.26 2.67
N MET A 147 -6.81 7.34 3.46
CA MET A 147 -6.71 5.92 3.11
C MET A 147 -8.09 5.30 2.91
N ASP A 148 -9.04 5.66 3.75
CA ASP A 148 -10.41 5.17 3.70
C ASP A 148 -11.13 5.66 2.44
N GLU A 149 -11.07 6.95 2.16
CA GLU A 149 -11.70 7.54 0.97
C GLU A 149 -11.09 7.01 -0.33
N ALA A 150 -9.76 6.88 -0.39
CA ALA A 150 -9.09 6.29 -1.54
C ALA A 150 -9.52 4.82 -1.75
N PHE A 151 -9.66 4.05 -0.67
CA PHE A 151 -10.17 2.68 -0.75
C PHE A 151 -11.62 2.62 -1.20
N ILE A 152 -12.51 3.43 -0.62
CA ILE A 152 -13.93 3.46 -0.99
C ILE A 152 -14.08 3.81 -2.47
N TYR A 153 -13.36 4.82 -2.94
CA TYR A 153 -13.34 5.20 -4.35
C TYR A 153 -12.84 4.05 -5.23
N ALA A 154 -11.68 3.46 -4.88
CA ALA A 154 -11.10 2.38 -5.68
C ALA A 154 -12.04 1.19 -5.81
N LYS A 155 -12.65 0.77 -4.70
CA LYS A 155 -13.62 -0.33 -4.67
C LYS A 155 -14.87 -0.04 -5.49
N ASP A 156 -15.40 1.21 -5.45
CA ASP A 156 -16.57 1.62 -6.25
C ASP A 156 -16.27 1.63 -7.76
N LYS A 157 -15.04 1.97 -8.12
CA LYS A 157 -14.60 2.08 -9.52
C LYS A 157 -13.94 0.83 -10.08
N ASP A 158 -13.71 -0.17 -9.24
CA ASP A 158 -13.21 -1.47 -9.69
C ASP A 158 -14.22 -2.13 -10.63
N ARG A 159 -13.76 -2.47 -11.84
CA ARG A 159 -14.59 -3.06 -12.90
C ARG A 159 -14.49 -4.58 -12.96
N VAL A 160 -13.62 -5.16 -12.15
CA VAL A 160 -13.37 -6.60 -12.12
C VAL A 160 -14.30 -7.27 -11.13
N SER A 161 -15.37 -7.87 -11.63
CA SER A 161 -16.39 -8.52 -10.78
C SER A 161 -15.90 -9.76 -10.02
N ALA A 162 -14.73 -10.29 -10.37
CA ALA A 162 -14.10 -11.44 -9.72
C ALA A 162 -13.07 -11.03 -8.65
N GLU A 163 -12.94 -9.74 -8.39
CA GLU A 163 -12.02 -9.15 -7.44
C GLU A 163 -12.83 -8.44 -6.34
N HIS A 164 -12.50 -8.72 -5.07
CA HIS A 164 -13.20 -8.12 -3.94
C HIS A 164 -12.20 -7.41 -3.02
N PRO A 165 -11.96 -6.11 -3.28
CA PRO A 165 -11.04 -5.32 -2.46
C PRO A 165 -11.44 -5.29 -0.99
N MET A 166 -10.43 -5.40 -0.12
CA MET A 166 -10.59 -5.41 1.33
C MET A 166 -9.85 -4.26 1.99
N TYR A 167 -10.38 -3.80 3.12
CA TYR A 167 -9.79 -2.74 3.92
C TYR A 167 -9.78 -3.09 5.40
N THR A 168 -8.72 -2.68 6.09
CA THR A 168 -8.68 -2.80 7.54
C THR A 168 -7.86 -1.68 8.17
N SER A 169 -8.35 -1.17 9.30
CA SER A 169 -7.68 -0.20 10.16
C SER A 169 -7.99 -0.51 11.61
N THR A 170 -7.04 -0.25 12.50
CA THR A 170 -7.24 -0.43 13.95
C THR A 170 -6.48 0.65 14.71
N PRO A 171 -7.20 1.54 15.42
CA PRO A 171 -8.65 1.75 15.33
C PRO A 171 -9.10 2.23 13.95
N ILE A 172 -10.39 2.11 13.64
CA ILE A 172 -10.97 2.50 12.34
C ILE A 172 -10.64 3.95 11.99
N SER A 173 -10.71 4.85 12.96
CA SER A 173 -10.42 6.28 12.79
C SER A 173 -9.01 6.61 12.28
N VAL A 174 -8.03 5.73 12.47
CA VAL A 174 -6.66 6.00 11.97
C VAL A 174 -6.65 6.08 10.44
N GLY A 175 -7.45 5.23 9.75
CA GLY A 175 -7.54 5.28 8.29
C GLY A 175 -8.26 6.52 7.77
N GLU A 176 -9.19 7.08 8.55
CA GLU A 176 -9.91 8.30 8.24
C GLU A 176 -9.02 9.56 8.41
N ASP A 177 -8.02 9.48 9.28
CA ASP A 177 -7.11 10.60 9.57
C ASP A 177 -5.86 10.63 8.65
N LEU A 178 -5.51 9.50 8.01
CA LEU A 178 -4.32 9.38 7.20
C LEU A 178 -4.55 9.85 5.77
N ALA A 179 -4.28 11.12 5.53
CA ALA A 179 -4.38 11.74 4.21
C ALA A 179 -3.05 11.71 3.44
N PHE A 180 -3.14 11.44 2.12
CA PHE A 180 -1.97 11.43 1.21
C PHE A 180 -1.74 12.76 0.50
N THR A 181 -2.74 13.63 0.46
CA THR A 181 -2.78 14.83 -0.37
C THR A 181 -1.95 16.01 0.16
N HIS A 182 -1.06 15.84 1.11
CA HIS A 182 -0.14 16.89 1.57
C HIS A 182 1.23 16.35 2.00
N LEU A 183 1.74 15.34 1.27
CA LEU A 183 3.11 14.82 1.45
C LEU A 183 4.18 15.67 0.75
N ALA A 184 3.83 16.83 0.21
CA ALA A 184 4.76 17.73 -0.47
C ALA A 184 6.05 18.04 0.32
N PRO A 185 6.03 18.25 1.65
CA PRO A 185 7.26 18.44 2.41
C PRO A 185 8.22 17.24 2.36
N ALA A 186 7.71 16.02 2.32
CA ALA A 186 8.53 14.81 2.25
C ALA A 186 9.18 14.63 0.88
N VAL A 187 8.49 15.01 -0.20
CA VAL A 187 9.05 15.02 -1.56
C VAL A 187 10.17 16.05 -1.67
N ASP A 188 10.00 17.24 -1.09
CA ASP A 188 11.02 18.28 -1.09
C ASP A 188 12.26 17.88 -0.28
N LEU A 189 12.13 17.17 0.82
CA LEU A 189 13.25 16.64 1.59
C LEU A 189 14.02 15.59 0.80
N TYR A 190 13.33 14.68 0.10
CA TYR A 190 13.97 13.69 -0.77
C TYR A 190 14.72 14.32 -1.94
N MET A 191 14.15 15.36 -2.57
CA MET A 191 14.79 16.11 -3.67
C MET A 191 16.00 16.92 -3.20
N LYS A 192 16.00 17.45 -1.98
CA LYS A 192 17.13 18.20 -1.41
C LYS A 192 18.31 17.33 -1.04
N ASP A 193 18.06 16.10 -0.56
CA ASP A 193 19.10 15.16 -0.15
C ASP A 193 19.71 14.39 -1.33
N ASN A 194 19.12 14.48 -2.53
CA ASN A 194 19.60 13.81 -3.74
C ASN A 194 19.59 14.74 -4.96
N PRO A 195 20.49 15.73 -5.05
CA PRO A 195 20.51 16.71 -6.17
C PRO A 195 20.85 16.10 -7.53
N GLU A 196 21.26 14.82 -7.61
CA GLU A 196 21.60 14.15 -8.87
C GLU A 196 20.40 13.44 -9.54
N ASP A 197 19.24 13.37 -8.89
CA ASP A 197 18.02 12.75 -9.46
C ASP A 197 17.09 13.81 -10.12
N THR A 198 17.69 14.76 -10.79
CA THR A 198 16.96 15.68 -11.67
C THR A 198 16.64 14.99 -12.98
N GLY A 199 15.66 14.08 -13.00
CA GLY A 199 15.11 13.37 -14.16
C GLY A 199 15.54 13.87 -15.54
N LYS A 200 16.70 13.40 -16.00
CA LYS A 200 17.11 13.43 -17.40
C LYS A 200 17.06 12.03 -17.97
#